data_abf0a17a11f80b4a444648145f73290e
#
_entry.id   abf0a17a11f80b4a444648145f73290e
#
_cell.length_a   1.000
_cell.length_b   1.000
_cell.length_c   1.000
_cell.angle_alpha   90.00
_cell.angle_beta   90.00
_cell.angle_gamma   90.00
#
_symmetry.space_group_name_H-M   'P 1'
#
loop_
_entity.id
_entity.type
_entity.pdbx_description
1 polymer ?
#
loop_
_entity_poly.entity_id
_entity_poly.type
_entity_poly.pdbx_seq_one_letter_code
_entity_poly.pdbx_strand_id
1 'polypeptide(L)'
;MIKKLYIFFLIVLTIIVSPFLIRYLLINQKIFFLNSIYFNFPGIFTRKKTCPSYDSLLNQTLDKSFSVSIMNNNGSLISSYNDKVPRLPASNQKLFSSAYVLSKYKLNKNLKTSLLKKNKNNYYLVGQGDPDLNYEDIIELISNVEENKNINFNIVEVDSKLHWPKGWTNTDKLYEYGSPITSLAIESNHNIYDDIYALNIFIKNYLNNKFLNSNVNIKIIDSEKIFYLKEAKELNQIY
;
A
#
# COMPACT_ATOMS: atom_id res chain seq x y z
N MET A 1 -52.32 -28.50 21.13
CA MET A 1 -51.13 -28.87 20.30
C MET A 1 -50.75 -27.79 19.28
N ILE A 2 -51.68 -27.26 18.53
CA ILE A 2 -51.49 -26.26 17.46
C ILE A 2 -50.80 -24.95 17.92
N LYS A 3 -51.19 -24.40 19.09
CA LYS A 3 -50.59 -23.15 19.65
C LYS A 3 -49.09 -23.32 19.97
N LYS A 4 -48.66 -24.48 20.48
CA LYS A 4 -47.24 -24.74 20.76
C LYS A 4 -46.41 -24.87 19.48
N LEU A 5 -46.97 -25.43 18.42
CA LEU A 5 -46.33 -25.55 17.10
C LEU A 5 -46.17 -24.18 16.46
N TYR A 6 -47.16 -23.30 16.59
CA TYR A 6 -47.11 -21.94 16.06
C TYR A 6 -46.04 -21.09 16.76
N ILE A 7 -45.92 -21.16 18.07
CA ILE A 7 -44.89 -20.47 18.87
C ILE A 7 -43.50 -20.99 18.49
N PHE A 8 -43.33 -22.32 18.33
CA PHE A 8 -42.06 -22.89 17.87
C PHE A 8 -41.66 -22.39 16.49
N PHE A 9 -42.62 -22.34 15.56
CA PHE A 9 -42.37 -21.84 14.19
C PHE A 9 -42.00 -20.36 14.17
N LEU A 10 -42.63 -19.52 15.03
CA LEU A 10 -42.29 -18.11 15.22
C LEU A 10 -40.88 -17.92 15.77
N ILE A 11 -40.46 -18.73 16.74
CA ILE A 11 -39.11 -18.67 17.32
C ILE A 11 -38.06 -19.08 16.28
N VAL A 12 -38.30 -20.13 15.53
CA VAL A 12 -37.39 -20.60 14.46
C VAL A 12 -37.30 -19.54 13.37
N LEU A 13 -38.38 -18.93 12.96
CA LEU A 13 -38.40 -17.86 11.97
C LEU A 13 -37.62 -16.63 12.44
N THR A 14 -37.73 -16.23 13.69
CA THR A 14 -36.97 -15.10 14.25
C THR A 14 -35.47 -15.41 14.33
N ILE A 15 -35.07 -16.64 14.66
CA ILE A 15 -33.69 -17.06 14.71
C ILE A 15 -33.06 -17.07 13.30
N ILE A 16 -33.83 -17.47 12.29
CA ILE A 16 -33.31 -17.50 10.88
C ILE A 16 -33.29 -16.11 10.28
N VAL A 17 -34.31 -15.28 10.51
CA VAL A 17 -34.42 -13.97 9.85
C VAL A 17 -33.57 -12.90 10.54
N SER A 18 -33.35 -12.99 11.86
CA SER A 18 -32.59 -11.97 12.60
C SER A 18 -31.16 -11.75 12.11
N PRO A 19 -30.36 -12.78 11.78
CA PRO A 19 -29.00 -12.55 11.26
C PRO A 19 -28.99 -11.84 9.91
N PHE A 20 -29.97 -12.13 9.04
CA PHE A 20 -30.11 -11.47 7.76
C PHE A 20 -30.56 -10.02 7.91
N LEU A 21 -31.49 -9.76 8.83
CA LEU A 21 -31.94 -8.40 9.11
C LEU A 21 -30.85 -7.56 9.76
N ILE A 22 -30.09 -8.13 10.70
CA ILE A 22 -28.95 -7.47 11.33
C ILE A 22 -27.85 -7.19 10.28
N ARG A 23 -27.57 -8.13 9.41
CA ARG A 23 -26.59 -7.96 8.33
C ARG A 23 -27.04 -6.89 7.33
N TYR A 24 -28.31 -6.87 6.96
CA TYR A 24 -28.90 -5.85 6.10
C TYR A 24 -28.84 -4.45 6.75
N LEU A 25 -29.17 -4.33 8.03
CA LEU A 25 -29.09 -3.08 8.78
C LEU A 25 -27.65 -2.59 8.94
N LEU A 26 -26.68 -3.50 9.20
CA LEU A 26 -25.26 -3.16 9.30
C LEU A 26 -24.67 -2.72 7.95
N ILE A 27 -25.10 -3.33 6.85
CA ILE A 27 -24.69 -2.92 5.50
C ILE A 27 -25.28 -1.54 5.19
N ASN A 28 -26.56 -1.32 5.47
CA ASN A 28 -27.20 -0.03 5.23
C ASN A 28 -26.68 1.07 6.17
N GLN A 29 -26.33 0.76 7.41
CA GLN A 29 -25.64 1.72 8.29
C GLN A 29 -24.23 2.06 7.76
N LYS A 30 -23.48 1.08 7.24
CA LYS A 30 -22.20 1.35 6.58
C LYS A 30 -22.37 2.23 5.34
N ILE A 31 -23.38 1.95 4.51
CA ILE A 31 -23.68 2.77 3.33
C ILE A 31 -24.17 4.16 3.78
N PHE A 32 -25.00 4.26 4.80
CA PHE A 32 -25.46 5.53 5.34
C PHE A 32 -24.30 6.32 5.98
N PHE A 33 -23.40 5.64 6.70
CA PHE A 33 -22.20 6.26 7.27
C PHE A 33 -21.22 6.72 6.18
N LEU A 34 -21.01 5.93 5.13
CA LEU A 34 -20.23 6.31 3.97
C LEU A 34 -20.90 7.48 3.22
N ASN A 35 -22.20 7.44 3.02
CA ASN A 35 -22.95 8.56 2.44
C ASN A 35 -22.93 9.80 3.33
N SER A 36 -22.98 9.65 4.66
CA SER A 36 -22.86 10.79 5.59
C SER A 36 -21.45 11.38 5.61
N ILE A 37 -20.42 10.55 5.44
CA ILE A 37 -19.03 11.02 5.25
C ILE A 37 -18.89 11.73 3.90
N TYR A 38 -19.54 11.24 2.83
CA TYR A 38 -19.49 11.88 1.51
C TYR A 38 -20.38 13.13 1.41
N PHE A 39 -21.45 13.25 2.21
CA PHE A 39 -22.39 14.37 2.10
C PHE A 39 -22.35 15.37 3.26
N ASN A 40 -21.68 15.07 4.36
CA ASN A 40 -21.53 15.97 5.49
C ASN A 40 -20.07 16.46 5.66
N PHE A 41 -19.48 16.98 4.56
CA PHE A 41 -18.58 18.10 4.71
C PHE A 41 -19.44 19.38 4.73
N PRO A 42 -19.90 19.81 5.92
CA PRO A 42 -20.64 21.05 6.00
C PRO A 42 -19.67 22.17 5.68
N GLY A 43 -19.82 22.77 4.53
CA GLY A 43 -19.06 23.95 4.16
C GLY A 43 -18.28 23.88 2.86
N ILE A 44 -18.10 22.70 2.22
CA ILE A 44 -17.28 22.63 1.00
C ILE A 44 -17.93 23.34 -0.20
N PHE A 45 -19.24 23.65 -0.18
CA PHE A 45 -19.91 24.24 -1.34
C PHE A 45 -20.95 25.32 -1.04
N THR A 46 -20.95 25.94 0.13
CA THR A 46 -21.70 27.20 0.26
C THR A 46 -20.91 28.30 -0.44
N ARG A 47 -21.31 28.63 -1.67
CA ARG A 47 -20.84 29.86 -2.33
C ARG A 47 -21.23 31.06 -1.48
N LYS A 48 -20.41 31.41 -0.52
CA LYS A 48 -20.43 32.76 0.05
C LYS A 48 -19.83 33.69 -0.99
N LYS A 49 -20.36 34.91 -1.09
CA LYS A 49 -19.97 35.98 -2.03
C LYS A 49 -18.50 35.84 -2.47
N THR A 50 -18.32 35.46 -3.72
CA THR A 50 -17.01 35.48 -4.38
C THR A 50 -16.40 36.87 -4.27
N CYS A 51 -15.08 36.93 -4.20
CA CYS A 51 -14.35 38.19 -4.25
C CYS A 51 -14.22 38.61 -5.73
N PRO A 52 -14.93 39.68 -6.19
CA PRO A 52 -14.96 40.01 -7.63
C PRO A 52 -13.57 40.31 -8.21
N SER A 53 -12.64 40.80 -7.39
CA SER A 53 -11.26 41.07 -7.82
C SER A 53 -10.50 39.78 -8.13
N TYR A 54 -10.68 38.71 -7.34
CA TYR A 54 -10.07 37.43 -7.65
C TYR A 54 -10.72 36.76 -8.87
N ASP A 55 -12.04 36.83 -8.99
CA ASP A 55 -12.77 36.29 -10.17
C ASP A 55 -12.28 36.99 -11.44
N SER A 56 -12.14 38.30 -11.43
CA SER A 56 -11.62 39.10 -12.56
C SER A 56 -10.20 38.70 -12.91
N LEU A 57 -9.32 38.59 -11.91
CA LEU A 57 -7.91 38.21 -12.09
C LEU A 57 -7.80 36.84 -12.71
N LEU A 58 -8.50 35.83 -12.17
CA LEU A 58 -8.46 34.47 -12.68
C LEU A 58 -8.94 34.41 -14.13
N ASN A 59 -10.01 35.10 -14.47
CA ASN A 59 -10.56 35.13 -15.83
C ASN A 59 -9.66 35.84 -16.85
N GLN A 60 -8.85 36.80 -16.41
CA GLN A 60 -7.92 37.54 -17.28
C GLN A 60 -6.59 36.82 -17.49
N THR A 61 -6.14 36.04 -16.50
CA THR A 61 -4.80 35.44 -16.49
C THR A 61 -4.76 33.97 -16.87
N LEU A 62 -5.87 33.23 -16.71
CA LEU A 62 -5.88 31.79 -16.90
C LEU A 62 -6.62 31.40 -18.18
N ASP A 63 -6.01 30.49 -18.91
CA ASP A 63 -6.66 29.82 -20.03
C ASP A 63 -7.55 28.63 -19.57
N LYS A 64 -8.27 28.02 -20.51
CA LYS A 64 -9.20 26.90 -20.24
C LYS A 64 -8.52 25.63 -19.72
N SER A 65 -7.21 25.52 -19.78
CA SER A 65 -6.46 24.36 -19.30
C SER A 65 -6.36 24.31 -17.79
N PHE A 66 -6.58 25.45 -17.11
CA PHE A 66 -6.51 25.54 -15.65
C PHE A 66 -7.87 25.31 -14.99
N SER A 67 -7.83 24.79 -13.76
CA SER A 67 -8.95 24.76 -12.82
C SER A 67 -8.42 25.21 -11.44
N VAL A 68 -9.06 26.22 -10.87
CA VAL A 68 -8.62 26.85 -9.62
C VAL A 68 -9.79 26.99 -8.66
N SER A 69 -9.55 26.69 -7.38
CA SER A 69 -10.44 26.98 -6.26
C SER A 69 -9.65 27.69 -5.18
N ILE A 70 -10.07 28.87 -4.78
CA ILE A 70 -9.49 29.65 -3.68
C ILE A 70 -10.44 29.55 -2.50
N MET A 71 -9.94 29.05 -1.38
CA MET A 71 -10.71 28.86 -0.15
C MET A 71 -10.06 29.63 1.00
N ASN A 72 -10.88 30.05 1.97
CA ASN A 72 -10.40 30.58 3.23
C ASN A 72 -10.07 29.44 4.23
N ASN A 73 -9.58 29.81 5.42
CA ASN A 73 -9.15 28.86 6.46
C ASN A 73 -10.28 27.93 6.97
N ASN A 74 -11.53 28.33 6.82
CA ASN A 74 -12.68 27.53 7.23
C ASN A 74 -13.26 26.68 6.09
N GLY A 75 -12.58 26.61 4.93
CA GLY A 75 -12.99 25.84 3.77
C GLY A 75 -14.09 26.48 2.91
N SER A 76 -14.47 27.75 3.16
CA SER A 76 -15.44 28.45 2.33
C SER A 76 -14.79 28.95 1.04
N LEU A 77 -15.46 28.75 -0.09
CA LEU A 77 -14.98 29.18 -1.40
C LEU A 77 -15.00 30.72 -1.50
N ILE A 78 -13.84 31.30 -1.83
CA ILE A 78 -13.65 32.74 -2.06
C ILE A 78 -13.79 33.05 -3.54
N SER A 79 -13.13 32.27 -4.40
CA SER A 79 -13.16 32.44 -5.84
C SER A 79 -12.87 31.10 -6.54
N SER A 80 -13.29 30.97 -7.79
CA SER A 80 -13.00 29.76 -8.58
C SER A 80 -12.97 30.04 -10.06
N TYR A 81 -12.19 29.22 -10.77
CA TYR A 81 -12.13 29.22 -12.23
C TYR A 81 -12.12 27.77 -12.72
N ASN A 82 -13.08 27.38 -13.56
CA ASN A 82 -13.23 26.02 -14.06
C ASN A 82 -13.18 24.92 -13.00
N ASP A 83 -13.52 25.21 -11.74
CA ASP A 83 -13.39 24.32 -10.59
C ASP A 83 -14.23 23.05 -10.67
N LYS A 84 -15.25 23.04 -11.55
CA LYS A 84 -16.11 21.89 -11.80
C LYS A 84 -15.71 21.05 -13.03
N VAL A 85 -14.68 21.50 -13.76
CA VAL A 85 -14.19 20.77 -14.92
C VAL A 85 -13.35 19.58 -14.43
N PRO A 86 -13.74 18.33 -14.77
CA PRO A 86 -12.95 17.15 -14.40
C PRO A 86 -11.54 17.24 -14.98
N ARG A 87 -10.55 16.96 -14.14
CA ARG A 87 -9.14 16.93 -14.51
C ARG A 87 -8.51 15.61 -14.10
N LEU A 88 -7.51 15.16 -14.85
CA LEU A 88 -6.68 14.03 -14.43
C LEU A 88 -5.83 14.47 -13.25
N PRO A 89 -5.94 13.79 -12.10
CA PRO A 89 -5.24 14.22 -10.88
C PRO A 89 -3.74 14.02 -10.94
N ALA A 90 -3.25 13.12 -11.80
CA ALA A 90 -1.85 12.73 -11.89
C ALA A 90 -1.27 12.49 -10.47
N SER A 91 -0.12 13.05 -10.13
CA SER A 91 0.49 12.89 -8.79
C SER A 91 -0.34 13.45 -7.63
N ASN A 92 -1.36 14.28 -7.87
CA ASN A 92 -2.27 14.70 -6.80
C ASN A 92 -3.05 13.52 -6.20
N GLN A 93 -3.14 12.40 -6.91
CA GLN A 93 -3.68 11.14 -6.37
C GLN A 93 -2.93 10.68 -5.12
N LYS A 94 -1.64 11.00 -4.98
CA LYS A 94 -0.83 10.67 -3.81
C LYS A 94 -1.37 11.31 -2.52
N LEU A 95 -2.01 12.46 -2.60
CA LEU A 95 -2.64 13.12 -1.44
C LEU A 95 -3.77 12.24 -0.87
N PHE A 96 -4.58 11.63 -1.74
CA PHE A 96 -5.66 10.73 -1.31
C PHE A 96 -5.09 9.43 -0.76
N SER A 97 -4.07 8.85 -1.40
CA SER A 97 -3.38 7.65 -0.92
C SER A 97 -2.74 7.89 0.45
N SER A 98 -2.05 9.01 0.64
CA SER A 98 -1.45 9.40 1.91
C SER A 98 -2.50 9.62 3.00
N ALA A 99 -3.59 10.34 2.69
CA ALA A 99 -4.69 10.55 3.62
C ALA A 99 -5.34 9.21 4.04
N TYR A 100 -5.52 8.28 3.09
CA TYR A 100 -6.02 6.95 3.39
C TYR A 100 -5.10 6.18 4.33
N VAL A 101 -3.79 6.16 4.02
CA VAL A 101 -2.78 5.48 4.86
C VAL A 101 -2.77 6.07 6.27
N LEU A 102 -2.72 7.39 6.41
CA LEU A 102 -2.74 8.07 7.70
C LEU A 102 -4.04 7.81 8.49
N SER A 103 -5.18 7.70 7.81
CA SER A 103 -6.44 7.36 8.45
C SER A 103 -6.52 5.91 8.92
N LYS A 104 -5.85 5.00 8.20
CA LYS A 104 -5.86 3.56 8.46
C LYS A 104 -4.79 3.14 9.46
N TYR A 105 -3.62 3.72 9.34
CA TYR A 105 -2.43 3.40 10.13
C TYR A 105 -2.01 4.64 10.91
N LYS A 106 -1.68 4.48 12.18
CA LYS A 106 -1.16 5.58 12.99
C LYS A 106 0.17 6.09 12.42
N LEU A 107 0.55 7.33 12.77
CA LEU A 107 1.81 7.97 12.33
C LEU A 107 3.08 7.15 12.63
N ASN A 108 3.01 6.25 13.61
CA ASN A 108 4.15 5.42 14.04
C ASN A 108 4.20 4.05 13.34
N LYS A 109 3.52 3.88 12.20
CA LYS A 109 3.61 2.65 11.41
C LYS A 109 4.91 2.68 10.61
N ASN A 110 5.85 1.82 11.00
CA ASN A 110 7.08 1.61 10.23
C ASN A 110 6.90 0.41 9.29
N LEU A 111 7.53 0.49 8.14
CA LEU A 111 7.76 -0.64 7.26
C LEU A 111 9.05 -1.35 7.70
N LYS A 112 9.06 -2.65 7.61
CA LYS A 112 10.19 -3.46 8.10
C LYS A 112 10.80 -4.26 6.98
N THR A 113 12.13 -4.32 6.97
CA THR A 113 12.87 -5.35 6.26
C THR A 113 13.61 -6.21 7.27
N SER A 114 13.44 -7.53 7.21
CA SER A 114 13.93 -8.46 8.21
C SER A 114 14.69 -9.62 7.59
N LEU A 115 15.76 -10.05 8.25
CA LEU A 115 16.44 -11.32 7.99
C LEU A 115 15.95 -12.37 9.00
N LEU A 116 15.33 -13.41 8.49
CA LEU A 116 14.81 -14.53 9.29
C LEU A 116 15.66 -15.77 9.09
N LYS A 117 15.90 -16.54 10.16
CA LYS A 117 16.58 -17.83 10.13
C LYS A 117 15.62 -18.94 10.56
N LYS A 118 15.36 -19.89 9.67
CA LYS A 118 14.48 -21.04 9.97
C LYS A 118 15.27 -22.20 10.59
N ASN A 119 16.47 -22.45 10.11
CA ASN A 119 17.39 -23.47 10.62
C ASN A 119 18.85 -23.08 10.28
N LYS A 120 19.81 -23.95 10.56
CA LYS A 120 21.23 -23.67 10.35
C LYS A 120 21.59 -23.18 8.93
N ASN A 121 20.80 -23.58 7.92
CA ASN A 121 21.15 -23.37 6.52
C ASN A 121 20.19 -22.46 5.79
N ASN A 122 18.99 -22.19 6.32
CA ASN A 122 17.93 -21.51 5.59
C ASN A 122 17.64 -20.12 6.15
N TYR A 123 17.89 -19.11 5.32
CA TYR A 123 17.67 -17.72 5.59
C TYR A 123 16.60 -17.14 4.65
N TYR A 124 15.87 -16.15 5.13
CA TYR A 124 14.80 -15.48 4.40
C TYR A 124 14.91 -13.97 4.59
N LEU A 125 15.06 -13.25 3.49
CA LEU A 125 14.99 -11.78 3.47
C LEU A 125 13.56 -11.38 3.12
N VAL A 126 12.91 -10.66 4.02
CA VAL A 126 11.48 -10.30 3.93
C VAL A 126 11.34 -8.80 4.06
N GLY A 127 10.79 -8.14 3.05
CA GLY A 127 10.49 -6.70 3.05
C GLY A 127 8.98 -6.41 3.11
N GLN A 128 8.64 -5.19 3.48
CA GLN A 128 7.28 -4.65 3.48
C GLN A 128 7.10 -3.49 2.51
N GLY A 129 8.01 -3.33 1.55
CA GLY A 129 7.95 -2.25 0.55
C GLY A 129 8.45 -0.91 1.10
N ASP A 130 9.47 -0.92 1.96
CA ASP A 130 10.14 0.28 2.42
C ASP A 130 10.89 0.95 1.26
N PRO A 131 10.51 2.17 0.86
CA PRO A 131 11.15 2.86 -0.26
C PRO A 131 12.53 3.45 0.07
N ASP A 132 12.85 3.57 1.36
CA ASP A 132 14.12 4.12 1.84
C ASP A 132 15.20 3.03 2.01
N LEU A 133 14.82 1.74 1.82
CA LEU A 133 15.74 0.62 1.87
C LEU A 133 16.87 0.79 0.84
N ASN A 134 18.12 0.62 1.26
CA ASN A 134 19.30 0.75 0.41
C ASN A 134 20.22 -0.48 0.51
N TYR A 135 21.31 -0.51 -0.27
CA TYR A 135 22.24 -1.65 -0.27
C TYR A 135 23.04 -1.79 1.01
N GLU A 136 23.33 -0.69 1.70
CA GLU A 136 24.00 -0.70 3.01
C GLU A 136 23.14 -1.41 4.06
N ASP A 137 21.84 -1.15 4.07
CA ASP A 137 20.87 -1.83 4.92
C ASP A 137 20.83 -3.34 4.63
N ILE A 138 20.87 -3.71 3.36
CA ILE A 138 20.95 -5.12 2.96
C ILE A 138 22.23 -5.76 3.46
N ILE A 139 23.39 -5.07 3.36
CA ILE A 139 24.67 -5.57 3.91
C ILE A 139 24.56 -5.79 5.41
N GLU A 140 24.00 -4.83 6.15
CA GLU A 140 23.81 -4.95 7.59
C GLU A 140 22.99 -6.19 7.93
N LEU A 141 21.86 -6.42 7.24
CA LEU A 141 21.02 -7.60 7.44
C LEU A 141 21.77 -8.89 7.13
N ILE A 142 22.38 -9.01 5.94
CA ILE A 142 23.04 -10.25 5.49
C ILE A 142 24.37 -10.51 6.20
N SER A 143 24.93 -9.51 6.88
CA SER A 143 26.11 -9.68 7.73
C SER A 143 25.86 -10.66 8.88
N ASN A 144 24.61 -10.84 9.28
CA ASN A 144 24.17 -11.79 10.32
C ASN A 144 24.02 -13.23 9.83
N VAL A 145 24.28 -13.50 8.55
CA VAL A 145 24.35 -14.88 8.01
C VAL A 145 25.60 -15.56 8.56
N GLU A 146 25.43 -16.75 9.11
CA GLU A 146 26.52 -17.55 9.68
C GLU A 146 27.12 -18.49 8.61
N GLU A 147 28.42 -18.73 8.73
CA GLU A 147 29.12 -19.67 7.85
C GLU A 147 28.55 -21.09 8.00
N ASN A 148 28.29 -21.73 6.88
CA ASN A 148 27.89 -23.13 6.83
C ASN A 148 28.27 -23.73 5.47
N LYS A 149 28.50 -25.04 5.40
CA LYS A 149 28.83 -25.74 4.16
C LYS A 149 27.81 -25.47 3.04
N ASN A 150 26.54 -25.36 3.39
CA ASN A 150 25.46 -25.02 2.47
C ASN A 150 24.63 -23.90 3.05
N ILE A 151 24.44 -22.81 2.32
CA ILE A 151 23.60 -21.66 2.69
C ILE A 151 22.48 -21.56 1.66
N ASN A 152 21.24 -21.72 2.08
CA ASN A 152 20.06 -21.50 1.26
C ASN A 152 19.47 -20.14 1.65
N PHE A 153 19.63 -19.16 0.81
CA PHE A 153 19.13 -17.81 1.03
C PHE A 153 17.91 -17.58 0.15
N ASN A 154 16.80 -17.19 0.75
CA ASN A 154 15.52 -16.98 0.06
C ASN A 154 15.16 -15.50 0.12
N ILE A 155 14.98 -14.88 -1.03
CA ILE A 155 14.41 -13.54 -1.18
C ILE A 155 12.91 -13.70 -1.30
N VAL A 156 12.16 -13.10 -0.39
CA VAL A 156 10.70 -13.19 -0.36
C VAL A 156 10.12 -12.00 -1.11
N GLU A 157 9.40 -12.27 -2.19
CA GLU A 157 8.85 -11.24 -3.06
C GLU A 157 7.35 -11.49 -3.33
N VAL A 158 6.61 -10.45 -3.66
CA VAL A 158 5.23 -10.57 -4.15
C VAL A 158 5.21 -11.25 -5.52
N ASP A 159 4.12 -11.92 -5.87
CA ASP A 159 3.95 -12.50 -7.21
C ASP A 159 4.17 -11.40 -8.27
N SER A 160 5.02 -11.68 -9.26
CA SER A 160 5.34 -10.77 -10.36
C SER A 160 4.11 -10.24 -11.10
N LYS A 161 2.99 -10.95 -11.05
CA LYS A 161 1.70 -10.49 -11.58
C LYS A 161 1.13 -9.28 -10.83
N LEU A 162 1.57 -9.06 -9.59
CA LEU A 162 1.14 -7.96 -8.72
C LEU A 162 2.09 -6.75 -8.78
N HIS A 163 3.24 -6.88 -9.46
CA HIS A 163 4.21 -5.81 -9.58
C HIS A 163 3.66 -4.54 -10.24
N TRP A 164 2.64 -4.68 -11.10
CA TRP A 164 1.99 -3.54 -11.72
C TRP A 164 0.48 -3.58 -11.53
N PRO A 165 -0.12 -2.47 -11.13
CA PRO A 165 -1.58 -2.33 -11.08
C PRO A 165 -2.20 -2.57 -12.45
N LYS A 166 -3.46 -3.05 -12.46
CA LYS A 166 -4.23 -3.20 -13.69
C LYS A 166 -4.36 -1.85 -14.41
N GLY A 167 -4.04 -1.82 -15.69
CA GLY A 167 -4.15 -0.61 -16.52
C GLY A 167 -2.80 0.06 -16.83
N TRP A 168 -1.71 -0.36 -16.21
CA TRP A 168 -0.38 0.08 -16.61
C TRP A 168 -0.01 -0.47 -17.97
N THR A 169 0.43 0.40 -18.88
CA THR A 169 0.87 0.02 -20.22
C THR A 169 2.34 -0.41 -20.22
N ASN A 170 2.77 -1.10 -21.28
CA ASN A 170 4.20 -1.41 -21.43
C ASN A 170 5.05 -0.15 -21.58
N THR A 171 4.49 0.94 -22.10
CA THR A 171 5.16 2.23 -22.21
C THR A 171 5.40 2.84 -20.82
N ASP A 172 4.40 2.76 -19.91
CA ASP A 172 4.55 3.28 -18.55
C ASP A 172 5.71 2.60 -17.82
N LYS A 173 5.91 1.30 -18.04
CA LYS A 173 6.95 0.49 -17.40
C LYS A 173 8.38 0.85 -17.84
N LEU A 174 8.53 1.65 -18.89
CA LEU A 174 9.85 2.12 -19.38
C LEU A 174 10.34 3.37 -18.64
N TYR A 175 9.51 3.95 -17.78
CA TYR A 175 9.85 5.16 -17.03
C TYR A 175 10.03 4.83 -15.54
N GLU A 176 10.80 5.63 -14.82
CA GLU A 176 11.04 5.48 -13.38
C GLU A 176 9.73 5.41 -12.56
N TYR A 177 8.72 6.21 -12.93
CA TYR A 177 7.42 6.18 -12.27
C TYR A 177 6.67 4.86 -12.47
N GLY A 178 7.06 4.07 -13.46
CA GLY A 178 6.50 2.77 -13.80
C GLY A 178 7.28 1.59 -13.26
N SER A 179 8.20 1.79 -12.34
CA SER A 179 8.93 0.72 -11.67
C SER A 179 7.99 -0.28 -10.97
N PRO A 180 8.37 -1.57 -10.88
CA PRO A 180 7.52 -2.58 -10.27
C PRO A 180 7.30 -2.32 -8.77
N ILE A 181 6.15 -2.68 -8.26
CA ILE A 181 5.87 -2.65 -6.81
C ILE A 181 6.42 -3.95 -6.23
N THR A 182 7.48 -3.85 -5.42
CA THR A 182 8.17 -4.99 -4.83
C THR A 182 8.13 -4.95 -3.31
N SER A 183 8.34 -6.10 -2.67
CA SER A 183 8.46 -6.21 -1.21
C SER A 183 9.76 -5.59 -0.71
N LEU A 184 10.83 -5.65 -1.51
CA LEU A 184 12.14 -5.08 -1.24
C LEU A 184 12.35 -3.93 -2.23
N ALA A 185 11.82 -2.76 -1.90
CA ALA A 185 11.81 -1.58 -2.77
C ALA A 185 13.12 -0.78 -2.63
N ILE A 186 14.28 -1.40 -2.99
CA ILE A 186 15.58 -0.78 -2.84
C ILE A 186 15.65 0.53 -3.62
N GLU A 187 16.01 1.63 -2.92
CA GLU A 187 16.09 2.97 -3.49
C GLU A 187 14.80 3.36 -4.26
N SER A 188 13.63 3.01 -3.70
CA SER A 188 12.32 3.22 -4.31
C SER A 188 12.13 2.49 -5.66
N ASN A 189 12.83 1.38 -5.91
CA ASN A 189 12.89 0.69 -7.21
C ASN A 189 13.33 1.63 -8.35
N HIS A 190 14.31 2.45 -8.09
CA HIS A 190 14.77 3.48 -9.04
C HIS A 190 15.41 2.88 -10.30
N ASN A 191 15.90 1.64 -10.23
CA ASN A 191 16.44 0.92 -11.37
C ASN A 191 15.33 0.27 -12.20
N ILE A 192 15.19 0.68 -13.44
CA ILE A 192 14.16 0.22 -14.39
C ILE A 192 14.29 -1.27 -14.74
N TYR A 193 15.47 -1.86 -14.51
CA TYR A 193 15.78 -3.24 -14.89
C TYR A 193 15.95 -4.15 -13.68
N ASP A 194 14.88 -4.90 -13.36
CA ASP A 194 14.88 -6.09 -12.51
C ASP A 194 15.71 -5.99 -11.22
N ASP A 195 15.32 -5.07 -10.33
CA ASP A 195 15.96 -4.83 -9.04
C ASP A 195 16.14 -6.12 -8.22
N ILE A 196 15.20 -7.05 -8.31
CA ILE A 196 15.25 -8.34 -7.62
C ILE A 196 16.38 -9.22 -8.18
N TYR A 197 16.62 -9.18 -9.50
CA TYR A 197 17.72 -9.91 -10.12
C TYR A 197 19.07 -9.31 -9.72
N ALA A 198 19.19 -7.99 -9.74
CA ALA A 198 20.38 -7.28 -9.28
C ALA A 198 20.66 -7.56 -7.80
N LEU A 199 19.64 -7.53 -6.96
CA LEU A 199 19.72 -7.87 -5.53
C LEU A 199 20.20 -9.32 -5.34
N ASN A 200 19.66 -10.26 -6.09
CA ASN A 200 20.09 -11.67 -6.05
C ASN A 200 21.58 -11.82 -6.32
N ILE A 201 22.07 -11.19 -7.41
CA ILE A 201 23.50 -11.19 -7.77
C ILE A 201 24.31 -10.54 -6.64
N PHE A 202 23.89 -9.40 -6.14
CA PHE A 202 24.59 -8.68 -5.08
C PHE A 202 24.75 -9.52 -3.82
N ILE A 203 23.66 -10.11 -3.31
CA ILE A 203 23.68 -10.96 -2.12
C ILE A 203 24.57 -12.18 -2.35
N LYS A 204 24.46 -12.81 -3.54
CA LYS A 204 25.26 -13.98 -3.88
C LYS A 204 26.76 -13.66 -3.86
N ASN A 205 27.15 -12.54 -4.48
CA ASN A 205 28.55 -12.12 -4.49
C ASN A 205 29.06 -11.80 -3.09
N TYR A 206 28.26 -11.08 -2.28
CA TYR A 206 28.63 -10.75 -0.92
C TYR A 206 28.86 -12.02 -0.07
N LEU A 207 27.91 -12.96 -0.10
CA LEU A 207 28.00 -14.18 0.72
C LEU A 207 29.11 -15.12 0.23
N ASN A 208 29.34 -15.23 -1.10
CA ASN A 208 30.45 -16.01 -1.65
C ASN A 208 31.84 -15.41 -1.25
N ASN A 209 31.94 -14.08 -1.25
CA ASN A 209 33.18 -13.42 -0.84
C ASN A 209 33.42 -13.55 0.68
N LYS A 210 32.33 -13.53 1.48
CA LYS A 210 32.40 -13.68 2.93
C LYS A 210 32.72 -15.12 3.35
N PHE A 211 32.20 -16.11 2.62
CA PHE A 211 32.28 -17.53 3.00
C PHE A 211 32.84 -18.38 1.84
N LEU A 212 34.16 -18.37 1.69
CA LEU A 212 34.88 -19.00 0.58
C LEU A 212 34.63 -20.52 0.41
N ASN A 213 34.30 -21.20 1.53
CA ASN A 213 34.08 -22.65 1.54
C ASN A 213 32.59 -23.05 1.58
N SER A 214 31.69 -22.10 1.40
CA SER A 214 30.27 -22.32 1.46
C SER A 214 29.65 -22.43 0.07
N ASN A 215 28.72 -23.37 -0.11
CA ASN A 215 27.87 -23.39 -1.29
C ASN A 215 26.64 -22.53 -1.06
N VAL A 216 26.58 -21.36 -1.69
CA VAL A 216 25.48 -20.37 -1.54
C VAL A 216 24.47 -20.56 -2.67
N ASN A 217 23.25 -20.95 -2.30
CA ASN A 217 22.12 -21.09 -3.20
C ASN A 217 21.08 -20.02 -2.87
N ILE A 218 20.76 -19.13 -3.82
CA ILE A 218 19.76 -18.08 -3.63
C ILE A 218 18.54 -18.39 -4.49
N LYS A 219 17.36 -18.17 -3.92
CA LYS A 219 16.06 -18.34 -4.59
C LYS A 219 15.14 -17.17 -4.27
N ILE A 220 14.38 -16.76 -5.26
CA ILE A 220 13.23 -15.86 -5.07
C ILE A 220 12.02 -16.75 -4.80
N ILE A 221 11.28 -16.47 -3.74
CA ILE A 221 10.08 -17.22 -3.36
C ILE A 221 8.90 -16.28 -3.21
N ASP A 222 7.72 -16.76 -3.54
CA ASP A 222 6.49 -16.01 -3.43
C ASP A 222 6.12 -15.73 -1.96
N SER A 223 5.74 -14.49 -1.68
CA SER A 223 5.30 -14.04 -0.35
C SER A 223 4.08 -14.80 0.17
N GLU A 224 3.23 -15.36 -0.68
CA GLU A 224 2.12 -16.21 -0.26
C GLU A 224 2.61 -17.49 0.45
N LYS A 225 3.84 -17.90 0.22
CA LYS A 225 4.48 -19.05 0.87
C LYS A 225 5.04 -18.76 2.26
N ILE A 226 4.92 -17.51 2.74
CA ILE A 226 5.43 -17.06 4.06
C ILE A 226 4.78 -17.80 5.24
N PHE A 227 3.61 -18.39 5.07
CA PHE A 227 2.96 -19.17 6.15
C PHE A 227 3.87 -20.25 6.77
N TYR A 228 4.88 -20.69 6.04
CA TYR A 228 5.89 -21.63 6.53
C TYR A 228 6.96 -20.99 7.43
N LEU A 229 6.97 -19.65 7.58
CA LEU A 229 7.97 -18.94 8.37
C LEU A 229 7.55 -18.64 9.81
N LYS A 230 6.37 -19.07 10.25
CA LYS A 230 5.87 -18.81 11.62
C LYS A 230 6.83 -19.24 12.74
N GLU A 231 7.72 -20.21 12.45
CA GLU A 231 8.71 -20.74 13.39
C GLU A 231 10.13 -20.17 13.14
N ALA A 232 10.29 -19.27 12.18
CA ALA A 232 11.59 -18.68 11.88
C ALA A 232 11.97 -17.63 12.94
N LYS A 233 13.23 -17.69 13.41
CA LYS A 233 13.78 -16.68 14.31
C LYS A 233 14.20 -15.46 13.50
N GLU A 234 13.76 -14.30 13.89
CA GLU A 234 14.28 -13.04 13.38
C GLU A 234 15.71 -12.81 13.91
N LEU A 235 16.66 -12.61 12.99
CA LEU A 235 18.07 -12.36 13.36
C LEU A 235 18.33 -10.87 13.46
N ASN A 236 17.81 -10.08 12.51
CA ASN A 236 17.95 -8.62 12.48
C ASN A 236 16.82 -8.00 11.67
N GLN A 237 16.53 -6.71 11.91
CA GLN A 237 15.50 -5.96 11.21
C GLN A 237 15.92 -4.49 11.06
N ILE A 238 15.49 -3.87 9.96
CA ILE A 238 15.68 -2.44 9.67
C ILE A 238 14.30 -1.80 9.45
N TYR A 239 14.16 -0.54 9.89
CA TYR A 239 12.92 0.23 9.87
C TYR A 239 13.07 1.49 9.05
#